data_5f02abe8e5811a512a79d26a400c10bf
#
_entry.id   5f02abe8e5811a512a79d26a400c10bf
#
_cell.length_a   1.000
_cell.length_b   1.000
_cell.length_c   1.000
_cell.angle_alpha   90.00
_cell.angle_beta   90.00
_cell.angle_gamma   90.00
#
_symmetry.space_group_name_H-M   'P 1'
#
loop_
_entity.id
_entity.type
_entity.pdbx_description
1 polymer ?
#
loop_
_entity_poly.entity_id
_entity_poly.type
_entity_poly.pdbx_seq_one_letter_code
_entity_poly.pdbx_strand_id
1 'polypeptide(L)'
;MTIGGGAVRFPIDAAGALKDVIEAPSLDAVRSLDARTNIGYAVEPGAASESEPEVHEDYVSAYDLGRFAESARFVRHYPEQNPVLRDLLPTITTPTQIVAGRDDDLVPWSNNQYLHDLLPNSEIHPLDAGHFAWEQAAEEYGRLLVEWVRGGYRRVGVS
;
A
#
# COMPACT_ATOMS: atom_id res chain seq x y z
N MET A 1 1.75 7.22 -13.93
CA MET A 1 0.96 6.47 -12.91
C MET A 1 1.57 6.73 -11.56
N THR A 2 0.76 6.93 -10.53
CA THR A 2 1.25 6.98 -9.14
C THR A 2 0.71 5.75 -8.41
N ILE A 3 1.55 5.10 -7.64
CA ILE A 3 1.22 3.91 -6.84
C ILE A 3 1.88 4.02 -5.47
N GLY A 4 1.32 3.34 -4.49
CA GLY A 4 1.87 3.27 -3.13
C GLY A 4 1.45 1.99 -2.43
N GLY A 5 2.26 1.53 -1.49
CA GLY A 5 1.93 0.57 -0.44
C GLY A 5 1.36 -0.78 -0.85
N GLY A 6 1.81 -1.42 -1.92
CA GLY A 6 1.35 -2.76 -2.32
C GLY A 6 2.31 -3.89 -1.94
N ALA A 7 1.82 -4.98 -1.36
CA ALA A 7 2.62 -6.19 -1.07
C ALA A 7 2.86 -7.00 -2.35
N VAL A 8 3.75 -6.52 -3.19
CA VAL A 8 3.99 -6.99 -4.56
C VAL A 8 5.19 -7.93 -4.70
N ARG A 9 6.02 -7.99 -3.69
CA ARG A 9 7.26 -8.78 -3.72
C ARG A 9 6.98 -10.28 -3.80
N PHE A 10 7.86 -10.99 -4.49
CA PHE A 10 7.89 -12.46 -4.47
C PHE A 10 9.30 -12.94 -4.09
N PRO A 11 9.43 -13.84 -3.09
CA PRO A 11 8.35 -14.31 -2.20
C PRO A 11 7.65 -13.19 -1.47
N ILE A 12 6.40 -13.44 -1.00
CA ILE A 12 5.58 -12.45 -0.30
C ILE A 12 6.34 -11.86 0.88
N ASP A 13 6.31 -10.55 0.98
CA ASP A 13 6.86 -9.77 2.07
C ASP A 13 5.75 -8.84 2.60
N ALA A 14 5.03 -9.34 3.59
CA ALA A 14 3.93 -8.66 4.27
C ALA A 14 4.08 -8.85 5.77
N ALA A 15 3.58 -7.91 6.55
CA ALA A 15 3.67 -7.93 8.00
C ALA A 15 2.30 -7.66 8.66
N GLY A 16 2.26 -7.69 9.99
CA GLY A 16 1.07 -7.35 10.77
C GLY A 16 -0.20 -8.06 10.30
N ALA A 17 -1.32 -7.36 10.40
CA ALA A 17 -2.64 -7.88 10.05
C ALA A 17 -2.75 -8.32 8.58
N LEU A 18 -2.02 -7.69 7.66
CA LEU A 18 -2.02 -8.09 6.25
C LEU A 18 -1.45 -9.50 6.07
N LYS A 19 -0.34 -9.82 6.75
CA LYS A 19 0.25 -11.15 6.75
C LYS A 19 -0.72 -12.20 7.28
N ASP A 20 -1.36 -11.91 8.41
CA ASP A 20 -2.32 -12.82 9.04
C ASP A 20 -3.50 -13.14 8.12
N VAL A 21 -3.99 -12.15 7.37
CA VAL A 21 -5.05 -12.34 6.38
C VAL A 21 -4.59 -13.18 5.18
N ILE A 22 -3.39 -12.92 4.67
CA ILE A 22 -2.83 -13.68 3.53
C ILE A 22 -2.63 -15.16 3.92
N GLU A 23 -2.10 -15.42 5.11
CA GLU A 23 -1.76 -16.76 5.62
C GLU A 23 -2.94 -17.48 6.27
N ALA A 24 -4.07 -16.83 6.47
CA ALA A 24 -5.25 -17.43 7.10
C ALA A 24 -5.67 -18.73 6.38
N PRO A 25 -6.00 -19.81 7.10
CA PRO A 25 -6.28 -21.12 6.50
C PRO A 25 -7.52 -21.11 5.59
N SER A 26 -8.45 -20.23 5.83
CA SER A 26 -9.68 -20.08 5.02
C SER A 26 -10.24 -18.67 5.08
N LEU A 27 -11.16 -18.34 4.18
CA LEU A 27 -11.90 -17.09 4.23
C LEU A 27 -12.82 -17.01 5.47
N ASP A 28 -13.31 -18.16 5.96
CA ASP A 28 -14.12 -18.20 7.18
C ASP A 28 -13.29 -17.83 8.40
N ALA A 29 -12.02 -18.21 8.45
CA ALA A 29 -11.10 -17.73 9.48
C ALA A 29 -10.96 -16.21 9.46
N VAL A 30 -10.89 -15.61 8.27
CA VAL A 30 -10.85 -14.13 8.14
C VAL A 30 -12.17 -13.49 8.60
N ARG A 31 -13.31 -14.11 8.31
CA ARG A 31 -14.62 -13.61 8.78
C ARG A 31 -14.76 -13.59 10.29
N SER A 32 -13.99 -14.41 10.99
CA SER A 32 -13.98 -14.41 12.45
C SER A 32 -13.12 -13.31 13.08
N LEU A 33 -12.33 -12.61 12.29
CA LEU A 33 -11.53 -11.47 12.75
C LEU A 33 -12.44 -10.26 12.96
N ASP A 34 -12.16 -9.51 14.02
CA ASP A 34 -12.81 -8.22 14.22
C ASP A 34 -12.26 -7.20 13.22
N ALA A 35 -13.08 -6.86 12.21
CA ALA A 35 -12.70 -5.91 11.18
C ALA A 35 -12.36 -4.53 11.75
N ARG A 36 -13.13 -4.07 12.76
CA ARG A 36 -12.92 -2.74 13.34
C ARG A 36 -11.57 -2.65 14.04
N THR A 37 -11.19 -3.67 14.78
CA THR A 37 -9.88 -3.72 15.44
C THR A 37 -8.74 -3.79 14.42
N ASN A 38 -8.86 -4.64 13.39
CA ASN A 38 -7.78 -4.82 12.41
C ASN A 38 -7.59 -3.59 11.50
N ILE A 39 -8.68 -2.97 11.05
CA ILE A 39 -8.63 -1.75 10.23
C ILE A 39 -8.29 -0.55 11.10
N GLY A 40 -8.88 -0.44 12.30
CA GLY A 40 -8.55 0.62 13.25
C GLY A 40 -7.06 0.68 13.54
N TYR A 41 -6.43 -0.46 13.81
CA TYR A 41 -4.97 -0.54 13.97
C TYR A 41 -4.20 -0.05 12.76
N ALA A 42 -4.62 -0.42 11.55
CA ALA A 42 -3.94 -0.01 10.33
C ALA A 42 -4.06 1.50 10.03
N VAL A 43 -5.15 2.11 10.48
CA VAL A 43 -5.42 3.55 10.31
C VAL A 43 -4.91 4.37 11.49
N GLU A 44 -4.71 3.73 12.66
CA GLU A 44 -4.13 4.42 13.82
C GLU A 44 -2.76 5.00 13.48
N PRO A 45 -2.51 6.26 13.83
CA PRO A 45 -1.27 6.90 13.48
C PRO A 45 -0.12 6.25 14.23
N GLY A 46 0.78 5.65 13.51
CA GLY A 46 2.14 5.49 13.98
C GLY A 46 2.71 6.91 14.16
N ALA A 47 2.79 7.38 15.38
CA ALA A 47 3.60 8.50 15.90
C ALA A 47 3.64 9.85 15.14
N ALA A 48 3.13 10.01 13.92
CA ALA A 48 3.39 11.20 13.11
C ALA A 48 2.17 12.07 12.76
N SER A 49 0.93 11.58 12.79
CA SER A 49 -0.25 12.42 12.68
C SER A 49 -1.49 11.75 13.27
N GLU A 50 -2.24 12.49 14.07
CA GLU A 50 -3.57 12.08 14.51
C GLU A 50 -4.51 12.21 13.30
N SER A 51 -4.97 11.08 12.77
CA SER A 51 -6.12 11.12 11.84
C SER A 51 -7.30 11.73 12.57
N GLU A 52 -8.02 12.66 11.93
CA GLU A 52 -9.25 13.18 12.51
C GLU A 52 -10.18 12.00 12.84
N PRO A 53 -10.86 11.98 14.01
CA PRO A 53 -11.71 10.87 14.42
C PRO A 53 -12.76 10.47 13.39
N GLU A 54 -13.24 11.43 12.62
CA GLU A 54 -14.21 11.22 11.53
C GLU A 54 -13.61 10.42 10.38
N VAL A 55 -12.36 10.72 9.99
CA VAL A 55 -11.61 9.99 8.95
C VAL A 55 -11.36 8.55 9.39
N HIS A 56 -10.94 8.36 10.65
CA HIS A 56 -10.76 7.03 11.22
C HIS A 56 -12.06 6.20 11.17
N GLU A 57 -13.19 6.78 11.60
CA GLU A 57 -14.48 6.10 11.57
C GLU A 57 -14.94 5.78 10.14
N ASP A 58 -14.67 6.63 9.17
CA ASP A 58 -14.98 6.38 7.76
C ASP A 58 -14.24 5.14 7.25
N TYR A 59 -12.94 5.01 7.53
CA TYR A 59 -12.17 3.83 7.18
C TYR A 59 -12.72 2.56 7.84
N VAL A 60 -12.95 2.62 9.15
CA VAL A 60 -13.40 1.45 9.93
C VAL A 60 -14.78 1.00 9.49
N SER A 61 -15.74 1.93 9.34
CA SER A 61 -17.12 1.64 8.93
C SER A 61 -17.23 1.12 7.50
N ALA A 62 -16.28 1.47 6.62
CA ALA A 62 -16.22 0.96 5.26
C ALA A 62 -16.13 -0.57 5.20
N TYR A 63 -15.60 -1.19 6.25
CA TYR A 63 -15.42 -2.65 6.34
C TYR A 63 -16.51 -3.39 7.14
N ASP A 64 -17.52 -2.69 7.61
CA ASP A 64 -18.67 -3.30 8.28
C ASP A 64 -19.44 -4.26 7.37
N LEU A 65 -20.32 -5.07 7.96
CA LEU A 65 -21.21 -5.99 7.24
C LEU A 65 -20.48 -7.07 6.42
N GLY A 66 -19.30 -7.50 6.88
CA GLY A 66 -18.53 -8.57 6.24
C GLY A 66 -17.69 -8.12 5.04
N ARG A 67 -17.64 -6.83 4.72
CA ARG A 67 -16.83 -6.30 3.63
C ARG A 67 -15.34 -6.55 3.83
N PHE A 68 -14.87 -6.59 5.07
CA PHE A 68 -13.48 -6.95 5.38
C PHE A 68 -13.09 -8.31 4.81
N ALA A 69 -13.88 -9.34 5.06
CA ALA A 69 -13.62 -10.67 4.54
C ALA A 69 -13.70 -10.73 3.00
N GLU A 70 -14.59 -9.95 2.41
CA GLU A 70 -14.67 -9.89 0.94
C GLU A 70 -13.46 -9.18 0.32
N SER A 71 -12.94 -8.11 0.94
CA SER A 71 -11.69 -7.46 0.51
C SER A 71 -10.48 -8.41 0.68
N ALA A 72 -10.49 -9.22 1.73
CA ALA A 72 -9.46 -10.22 1.99
C ALA A 72 -9.31 -11.26 0.86
N ARG A 73 -10.36 -11.54 0.09
CA ARG A 73 -10.27 -12.42 -1.09
C ARG A 73 -9.18 -11.96 -2.05
N PHE A 74 -9.07 -10.65 -2.25
CA PHE A 74 -8.09 -10.08 -3.17
C PHE A 74 -6.65 -10.34 -2.68
N VAL A 75 -6.34 -9.97 -1.45
CA VAL A 75 -4.97 -10.09 -0.92
C VAL A 75 -4.54 -11.55 -0.73
N ARG A 76 -5.48 -12.46 -0.51
CA ARG A 76 -5.18 -13.90 -0.39
C ARG A 76 -4.73 -14.56 -1.69
N HIS A 77 -4.89 -13.89 -2.83
CA HIS A 77 -4.36 -14.36 -4.12
C HIS A 77 -2.93 -13.84 -4.40
N TYR A 78 -2.36 -13.00 -3.56
CA TYR A 78 -1.01 -12.48 -3.77
C TYR A 78 0.05 -13.56 -3.95
N PRO A 79 0.07 -14.69 -3.16
CA PRO A 79 1.06 -15.73 -3.36
C PRO A 79 1.05 -16.34 -4.78
N GLU A 80 -0.12 -16.40 -5.41
CA GLU A 80 -0.31 -16.94 -6.75
C GLU A 80 -0.06 -15.88 -7.83
N GLN A 81 -0.42 -14.64 -7.57
CA GLN A 81 -0.39 -13.56 -8.58
C GLN A 81 0.95 -12.81 -8.62
N ASN A 82 1.66 -12.69 -7.50
CA ASN A 82 2.91 -11.94 -7.46
C ASN A 82 4.02 -12.52 -8.35
N PRO A 83 4.17 -13.85 -8.54
CA PRO A 83 5.10 -14.38 -9.54
C PRO A 83 4.77 -13.90 -10.96
N VAL A 84 3.49 -13.83 -11.31
CA VAL A 84 3.03 -13.34 -12.62
C VAL A 84 3.32 -11.84 -12.75
N LEU A 85 3.02 -11.07 -11.71
CA LEU A 85 3.31 -9.64 -11.66
C LEU A 85 4.81 -9.37 -11.82
N ARG A 86 5.67 -10.10 -11.09
CA ARG A 86 7.14 -10.00 -11.21
C ARG A 86 7.59 -10.10 -12.66
N ASP A 87 7.07 -11.08 -13.39
CA ASP A 87 7.49 -11.33 -14.78
C ASP A 87 6.95 -10.26 -15.76
N LEU A 88 5.87 -9.56 -15.38
CA LEU A 88 5.28 -8.47 -16.16
C LEU A 88 5.92 -7.11 -15.89
N LEU A 89 6.37 -6.82 -14.67
CA LEU A 89 6.89 -5.50 -14.27
C LEU A 89 7.96 -4.94 -15.22
N PRO A 90 8.96 -5.72 -15.70
CA PRO A 90 9.96 -5.23 -16.62
C PRO A 90 9.42 -4.81 -18.00
N THR A 91 8.20 -5.22 -18.34
CA THR A 91 7.55 -4.87 -19.62
C THR A 91 6.72 -3.59 -19.55
N ILE A 92 6.50 -3.06 -18.33
CA ILE A 92 5.67 -1.87 -18.11
C ILE A 92 6.53 -0.62 -18.35
N THR A 93 6.34 0.02 -19.48
CA THR A 93 7.07 1.24 -19.86
C THR A 93 6.39 2.53 -19.42
N THR A 94 5.19 2.44 -18.87
CA THR A 94 4.45 3.60 -18.34
C THR A 94 5.27 4.31 -17.28
N PRO A 95 5.52 5.63 -17.39
CA PRO A 95 6.16 6.39 -16.31
C PRO A 95 5.41 6.20 -14.99
N THR A 96 6.12 5.78 -13.97
CA THR A 96 5.55 5.41 -12.67
C THR A 96 6.23 6.17 -11.54
N GLN A 97 5.43 6.81 -10.71
CA GLN A 97 5.86 7.39 -9.44
C GLN A 97 5.41 6.46 -8.32
N ILE A 98 6.33 6.08 -7.44
CA ILE A 98 6.07 5.26 -6.26
C ILE A 98 6.20 6.18 -5.05
N VAL A 99 5.10 6.35 -4.31
CA VAL A 99 5.03 7.19 -3.11
C VAL A 99 4.47 6.36 -1.97
N ALA A 100 5.26 6.09 -0.95
CA ALA A 100 4.86 5.21 0.15
C ALA A 100 5.55 5.58 1.47
N GLY A 101 4.92 5.20 2.57
CA GLY A 101 5.49 5.36 3.90
C GLY A 101 6.72 4.47 4.10
N ARG A 102 7.74 5.03 4.75
CA ARG A 102 8.97 4.33 5.09
C ARG A 102 8.77 3.35 6.24
N ASP A 103 7.90 3.73 7.17
CA ASP A 103 7.61 3.00 8.41
C ASP A 103 6.32 2.18 8.30
N ASP A 104 5.97 1.74 7.09
CA ASP A 104 4.81 0.89 6.83
C ASP A 104 5.01 -0.49 7.47
N ASP A 105 4.21 -0.80 8.48
CA ASP A 105 4.24 -2.02 9.27
C ASP A 105 3.33 -3.14 8.70
N LEU A 106 2.61 -2.88 7.61
CA LEU A 106 1.81 -3.87 6.87
C LEU A 106 2.50 -4.30 5.58
N VAL A 107 3.08 -3.35 4.85
CA VAL A 107 3.77 -3.55 3.59
C VAL A 107 5.19 -3.00 3.71
N PRO A 108 6.17 -3.82 4.13
CA PRO A 108 7.55 -3.40 4.31
C PRO A 108 8.11 -2.65 3.11
N TRP A 109 8.94 -1.63 3.38
CA TRP A 109 9.54 -0.76 2.36
C TRP A 109 10.21 -1.53 1.20
N SER A 110 10.71 -2.72 1.47
CA SER A 110 11.31 -3.61 0.47
C SER A 110 10.41 -3.91 -0.74
N ASN A 111 9.07 -3.83 -0.57
CA ASN A 111 8.13 -3.98 -1.68
C ASN A 111 8.22 -2.80 -2.66
N ASN A 112 8.33 -1.59 -2.15
CA ASN A 112 8.45 -0.38 -2.97
C ASN A 112 9.79 -0.33 -3.69
N GLN A 113 10.88 -0.75 -3.04
CA GLN A 113 12.18 -0.90 -3.67
C GLN A 113 12.15 -1.97 -4.76
N TYR A 114 11.51 -3.12 -4.50
CA TYR A 114 11.34 -4.19 -5.49
C TYR A 114 10.57 -3.74 -6.73
N LEU A 115 9.50 -2.94 -6.56
CA LEU A 115 8.80 -2.32 -7.68
C LEU A 115 9.71 -1.41 -8.49
N HIS A 116 10.46 -0.55 -7.80
CA HIS A 116 11.37 0.40 -8.45
C HIS A 116 12.46 -0.32 -9.24
N ASP A 117 13.02 -1.39 -8.69
CA ASP A 117 14.10 -2.16 -9.30
C ASP A 117 13.64 -2.88 -10.59
N LEU A 118 12.37 -3.28 -10.66
CA LEU A 118 11.81 -4.01 -11.80
C LEU A 118 11.12 -3.12 -12.84
N LEU A 119 10.62 -1.96 -12.45
CA LEU A 119 9.95 -1.03 -13.37
C LEU A 119 11.00 -0.17 -14.12
N PRO A 120 11.11 -0.29 -15.44
CA PRO A 120 12.17 0.39 -16.20
C PRO A 120 12.07 1.91 -16.23
N ASN A 121 10.89 2.45 -15.90
CA ASN A 121 10.63 3.89 -15.95
C ASN A 121 9.88 4.33 -14.68
N SER A 122 10.57 4.25 -13.53
CA SER A 122 9.99 4.61 -12.24
C SER A 122 10.88 5.55 -11.43
N GLU A 123 10.26 6.31 -10.56
CA GLU A 123 10.88 7.06 -9.47
C GLU A 123 10.24 6.66 -8.14
N ILE A 124 10.96 6.80 -7.03
CA ILE A 124 10.53 6.35 -5.72
C ILE A 124 10.72 7.47 -4.69
N HIS A 125 9.67 7.73 -3.93
CA HIS A 125 9.61 8.77 -2.90
C HIS A 125 9.20 8.17 -1.56
N PRO A 126 10.14 7.95 -0.63
CA PRO A 126 9.80 7.56 0.74
C PRO A 126 9.26 8.75 1.51
N LEU A 127 8.15 8.56 2.21
CA LEU A 127 7.59 9.52 3.16
C LEU A 127 7.83 9.06 4.59
N ASP A 128 7.96 9.99 5.51
CA ASP A 128 7.99 9.70 6.94
C ASP A 128 6.55 9.43 7.43
N ALA A 129 6.06 8.25 7.12
CA ALA A 129 4.69 7.80 7.33
C ALA A 129 4.63 6.28 7.37
N GLY A 130 3.53 5.74 7.90
CA GLY A 130 3.17 4.33 7.84
C GLY A 130 2.37 3.97 6.58
N HIS A 131 1.45 3.00 6.72
CA HIS A 131 0.69 2.45 5.61
C HIS A 131 -0.20 3.47 4.89
N PHE A 132 -0.86 4.36 5.63
CA PHE A 132 -1.74 5.39 5.10
C PHE A 132 -0.98 6.70 4.85
N ALA A 133 0.07 6.64 4.02
CA ALA A 133 0.96 7.75 3.76
C ALA A 133 0.25 9.01 3.21
N TRP A 134 -0.86 8.85 2.49
CA TRP A 134 -1.69 9.94 1.98
C TRP A 134 -2.49 10.68 3.06
N GLU A 135 -2.70 10.07 4.24
CA GLU A 135 -3.29 10.70 5.42
C GLU A 135 -2.18 11.27 6.32
N GLN A 136 -1.19 10.43 6.64
CA GLN A 136 -0.16 10.74 7.62
C GLN A 136 0.85 11.79 7.15
N ALA A 137 1.08 11.89 5.84
CA ALA A 137 1.95 12.86 5.19
C ALA A 137 1.24 13.57 4.02
N ALA A 138 -0.02 13.96 4.20
CA ALA A 138 -0.93 14.45 3.16
C ALA A 138 -0.37 15.62 2.35
N GLU A 139 0.29 16.59 3.01
CA GLU A 139 0.86 17.77 2.36
C GLU A 139 1.99 17.37 1.38
N GLU A 140 2.93 16.56 1.85
CA GLU A 140 4.06 16.11 1.04
C GLU A 140 3.60 15.15 -0.08
N TYR A 141 2.68 14.24 0.24
CA TYR A 141 2.08 13.34 -0.74
C TYR A 141 1.37 14.14 -1.85
N GLY A 142 0.55 15.11 -1.48
CA GLY A 142 -0.14 16.00 -2.43
C GLY A 142 0.82 16.83 -3.27
N ARG A 143 1.90 17.36 -2.67
CA ARG A 143 2.94 18.10 -3.38
C ARG A 143 3.59 17.24 -4.47
N LEU A 144 3.99 16.02 -4.14
CA LEU A 144 4.59 15.07 -5.09
C LEU A 144 3.64 14.75 -6.26
N LEU A 145 2.35 14.55 -5.99
CA LEU A 145 1.35 14.33 -7.04
C LEU A 145 1.24 15.52 -7.99
N VAL A 146 1.16 16.74 -7.44
CA VAL A 146 1.04 17.96 -8.23
C VAL A 146 2.29 18.18 -9.09
N GLU A 147 3.48 17.98 -8.53
CA GLU A 147 4.74 18.09 -9.28
C GLU A 147 4.84 17.05 -10.39
N TRP A 148 4.44 15.81 -10.13
CA TRP A 148 4.40 14.74 -11.12
C TRP A 148 3.50 15.10 -12.32
N VAL A 149 2.30 15.60 -12.05
CA VAL A 149 1.37 16.02 -13.10
C VAL A 149 1.92 17.22 -13.87
N ARG A 150 2.43 18.24 -13.18
CA ARG A 150 3.01 19.43 -13.80
C ARG A 150 4.27 19.14 -14.60
N GLY A 151 5.06 18.15 -14.18
CA GLY A 151 6.25 17.67 -14.90
C GLY A 151 5.92 16.83 -16.13
N GLY A 152 4.64 16.63 -16.47
CA GLY A 152 4.19 15.87 -17.63
C GLY A 152 4.41 14.37 -17.48
N TYR A 153 4.33 13.86 -16.25
CA TYR A 153 4.51 12.44 -15.89
C TYR A 153 5.90 11.89 -16.23
N ARG A 154 6.92 12.72 -16.15
CA ARG A 154 8.32 12.36 -16.41
C ARG A 154 9.14 12.55 -15.14
N ARG A 155 10.23 11.78 -15.03
CA ARG A 155 11.24 12.03 -13.99
C ARG A 155 11.68 13.49 -14.04
N VAL A 156 11.53 14.20 -12.94
CA VAL A 156 12.14 15.51 -12.75
C VAL A 156 13.60 15.25 -12.40
N GLY A 157 14.52 15.48 -13.34
CA GLY A 157 15.95 15.49 -13.01
C GLY A 157 16.87 14.54 -13.77
N VAL A 158 16.50 14.04 -14.96
CA VAL A 158 17.44 13.40 -15.88
C VAL A 158 17.49 14.24 -17.16
N SER A 159 18.38 15.20 -17.15
CA SER A 159 18.91 15.86 -18.38
C SER A 159 20.18 15.15 -18.80
#